data_c4081d094e5b8dc7352f472667a4f1e2
#
_entry.id   c4081d094e5b8dc7352f472667a4f1e2
#
_cell.length_a   1.000
_cell.length_b   1.000
_cell.length_c   1.000
_cell.angle_alpha   90.00
_cell.angle_beta   90.00
_cell.angle_gamma   90.00
#
_symmetry.space_group_name_H-M   'P 1'
#
loop_
_entity.id
_entity.type
_entity.pdbx_description
1 polymer ?
#
loop_
_entity_poly.entity_id
_entity_poly.type
_entity_poly.pdbx_seq_one_letter_code
_entity_poly.pdbx_strand_id
1 'polypeptide(L)' 'MANQKLYAGVKLRETRTRLGLTQKDFATKLGVSLPYLNQMENNNRPVSTTVVLALAQEFTTRFLISKW' A
#
# COMPACT_ATOMS: atom_id res chain seq x y z
N MET A 1 9.07 1.80 22.17
CA MET A 1 9.16 0.56 21.43
C MET A 1 9.67 0.83 20.05
N ALA A 2 10.94 0.77 19.93
CA ALA A 2 11.58 1.19 18.71
C ALA A 2 11.40 0.20 17.56
N ASN A 3 11.09 -1.03 17.89
CA ASN A 3 11.07 -2.08 16.88
C ASN A 3 9.68 -2.51 16.49
N GLN A 4 8.75 -1.62 16.58
CA GLN A 4 7.39 -1.95 16.25
C GLN A 4 7.25 -2.21 14.76
N LYS A 5 6.51 -3.25 14.44
CA LYS A 5 6.19 -3.57 13.07
C LYS A 5 4.84 -2.96 12.72
N LEU A 6 4.73 -2.54 11.50
CA LEU A 6 3.55 -1.83 11.05
C LEU A 6 2.56 -2.82 10.44
N TYR A 7 1.59 -3.21 11.22
CA TYR A 7 0.53 -4.11 10.75
C TYR A 7 -0.68 -3.27 10.41
N ALA A 8 -0.71 -2.76 9.21
CA ALA A 8 -1.76 -1.87 8.77
C ALA A 8 -2.48 -2.45 7.55
N GLY A 9 -2.74 -3.75 7.58
CA GLY A 9 -3.36 -4.42 6.45
C GLY A 9 -4.73 -3.89 6.11
N VAL A 10 -5.53 -3.55 7.13
CA VAL A 10 -6.87 -3.00 6.90
C VAL A 10 -6.77 -1.67 6.16
N LYS A 11 -5.85 -0.82 6.57
CA LYS A 11 -5.65 0.47 5.90
C LYS A 11 -5.16 0.29 4.48
N LEU A 12 -4.28 -0.67 4.27
CA LEU A 12 -3.76 -0.98 2.95
C LEU A 12 -4.89 -1.42 2.03
N ARG A 13 -5.75 -2.30 2.53
CA ARG A 13 -6.89 -2.79 1.77
C ARG A 13 -7.89 -1.68 1.49
N GLU A 14 -8.16 -0.84 2.49
CA GLU A 14 -9.06 0.29 2.30
C GLU A 14 -8.56 1.22 1.22
N THR A 15 -7.26 1.50 1.25
CA THR A 15 -6.65 2.36 0.23
C THR A 15 -6.83 1.76 -1.15
N ARG A 16 -6.56 0.47 -1.27
CA ARG A 16 -6.71 -0.22 -2.55
C ARG A 16 -8.16 -0.14 -3.05
N THR A 17 -9.10 -0.41 -2.17
CA THR A 17 -10.51 -0.40 -2.52
C THR A 17 -10.95 1.00 -2.93
N ARG A 18 -10.47 1.99 -2.20
CA ARG A 18 -10.81 3.38 -2.50
C ARG A 18 -10.29 3.80 -3.87
N LEU A 19 -9.13 3.28 -4.25
CA LEU A 19 -8.56 3.56 -5.56
C LEU A 19 -9.21 2.73 -6.67
N GLY A 20 -10.06 1.77 -6.31
CA GLY A 20 -10.74 0.94 -7.29
C GLY A 20 -9.82 -0.08 -7.95
N LEU A 21 -8.80 -0.52 -7.25
CA LEU A 21 -7.79 -1.42 -7.82
C LEU A 21 -7.99 -2.84 -7.32
N THR A 22 -7.67 -3.80 -8.20
CA THR A 22 -7.55 -5.19 -7.77
C THR A 22 -6.24 -5.35 -7.01
N GLN A 23 -6.12 -6.48 -6.29
CA GLN A 23 -4.85 -6.76 -5.63
C GLN A 23 -3.70 -6.83 -6.62
N LYS A 24 -3.96 -7.44 -7.77
CA LYS A 24 -2.92 -7.57 -8.79
C LYS A 24 -2.43 -6.22 -9.27
N ASP A 25 -3.37 -5.32 -9.58
CA ASP A 25 -3.01 -4.00 -10.05
C ASP A 25 -2.28 -3.20 -8.97
N PHE A 26 -2.75 -3.32 -7.74
CA PHE A 26 -2.14 -2.61 -6.63
C PHE A 26 -0.72 -3.12 -6.38
N ALA A 27 -0.53 -4.44 -6.43
CA ALA A 27 0.79 -5.02 -6.25
C ALA A 27 1.75 -4.50 -7.32
N THR A 28 1.27 -4.42 -8.55
CA THR A 28 2.09 -3.89 -9.65
C THR A 28 2.49 -2.45 -9.39
N LYS A 29 1.55 -1.64 -8.94
CA LYS A 29 1.83 -0.23 -8.63
C LYS A 29 2.82 -0.09 -7.49
N LEU A 30 2.72 -0.95 -6.50
CA LEU A 30 3.61 -0.89 -5.35
C LEU A 30 4.96 -1.56 -5.61
N GLY A 31 5.07 -2.31 -6.69
CA GLY A 31 6.32 -2.99 -7.01
C GLY A 31 6.57 -4.22 -6.17
N VAL A 32 5.52 -4.89 -5.72
CA VAL A 32 5.63 -6.10 -4.91
C VAL A 32 4.87 -7.24 -5.60
N SER A 33 5.12 -8.46 -5.14
CA SER A 33 4.40 -9.61 -5.68
C SER A 33 2.98 -9.65 -5.12
N LEU A 34 2.09 -10.30 -5.84
CA LEU A 34 0.72 -10.47 -5.40
C LEU A 34 0.62 -11.23 -4.08
N PRO A 35 1.32 -12.36 -3.89
CA PRO A 35 1.28 -13.04 -2.59
C PRO A 35 1.77 -12.17 -1.45
N TYR A 36 2.79 -11.36 -1.69
CA TYR A 36 3.32 -10.48 -0.67
C TYR A 36 2.27 -9.45 -0.26
N LEU A 37 1.62 -8.83 -1.23
CA LEU A 37 0.55 -7.87 -0.94
C LEU A 37 -0.58 -8.54 -0.17
N ASN A 38 -0.97 -9.74 -0.60
CA ASN A 38 -2.04 -10.47 0.09
C ASN A 38 -1.69 -10.68 1.56
N GLN A 39 -0.46 -11.07 1.85
CA GLN A 39 -0.02 -11.29 3.21
C GLN A 39 -0.06 -10.01 4.03
N MET A 40 0.34 -8.89 3.43
CA MET A 40 0.29 -7.62 4.13
C MET A 40 -1.15 -7.20 4.43
N GLU A 41 -2.04 -7.36 3.47
CA GLU A 41 -3.44 -6.99 3.66
C GLU A 41 -4.13 -7.84 4.72
N ASN A 42 -3.67 -9.07 4.90
CA ASN A 42 -4.23 -9.97 5.90
C ASN A 42 -3.49 -9.91 7.23
N ASN A 43 -2.59 -8.98 7.40
CA ASN A 43 -1.78 -8.81 8.61
C ASN A 43 -0.91 -10.03 8.91
N ASN A 44 -0.60 -10.84 7.90
CA ASN A 44 0.33 -11.94 8.06
C ASN A 44 1.77 -11.48 7.88
N ARG A 45 1.95 -10.23 7.50
CA ARG A 45 3.27 -9.65 7.28
C ARG A 45 3.16 -8.15 7.49
N PRO A 46 4.14 -7.53 8.15
CA PRO A 46 4.09 -6.08 8.35
C PRO A 46 4.24 -5.35 7.02
N VAL A 47 3.65 -4.17 6.95
CA VAL A 47 3.78 -3.32 5.77
C VAL A 47 5.20 -2.76 5.76
N SER A 48 5.92 -2.96 4.66
CA SER A 48 7.31 -2.53 4.58
C SER A 48 7.40 -1.03 4.31
N THR A 49 8.54 -0.46 4.66
CA THR A 49 8.82 0.94 4.40
C THR A 49 8.73 1.25 2.90
N THR A 50 9.20 0.32 2.07
CA THR A 50 9.13 0.49 0.63
C THR A 50 7.70 0.68 0.16
N VAL A 51 6.78 -0.10 0.71
CA VAL A 51 5.36 0.01 0.35
C VAL A 51 4.80 1.33 0.84
N VAL A 52 5.15 1.75 2.04
CA VAL A 52 4.70 3.03 2.58
C VAL A 52 5.15 4.17 1.69
N LEU A 53 6.41 4.13 1.27
CA LEU A 53 6.95 5.18 0.39
C LEU A 53 6.25 5.18 -0.96
N ALA A 54 5.97 4.00 -1.50
CA ALA A 54 5.26 3.90 -2.78
C ALA A 54 3.86 4.50 -2.68
N LEU A 55 3.17 4.23 -1.58
CA LEU A 55 1.86 4.82 -1.35
C LEU A 55 1.93 6.33 -1.25
N ALA A 56 2.92 6.82 -0.52
CA ALA A 56 3.09 8.25 -0.34
C ALA A 56 3.34 8.94 -1.68
N GLN A 57 4.16 8.34 -2.53
CA GLN A 57 4.44 8.89 -3.85
C GLN A 57 3.20 8.92 -4.72
N GLU A 58 2.42 7.86 -4.65
CA GLU A 58 1.19 7.77 -5.45
C GLU A 58 0.21 8.87 -5.04
N PHE A 59 0.02 9.04 -3.74
CA PHE A 59 -0.89 10.07 -3.24
C PHE A 59 -0.39 11.46 -3.55
N THR A 60 0.91 11.68 -3.40
CA THR A 60 1.49 12.99 -3.69
C THR A 60 1.30 13.34 -5.15
N THR A 61 1.55 12.40 -6.04
CA THR A 61 1.38 12.63 -7.47
C THR A 61 -0.07 12.97 -7.79
N ARG A 62 -1.01 12.23 -7.25
CA ARG A 62 -2.42 12.48 -7.50
C ARG A 62 -2.83 13.84 -6.97
N PHE A 63 -2.34 14.19 -5.79
CA PHE A 63 -2.67 15.47 -5.19
C PHE A 63 -2.16 16.62 -6.04
N LEU A 64 -0.93 16.51 -6.50
CA LEU A 64 -0.35 17.56 -7.34
C LEU A 64 -1.09 17.70 -8.65
N ILE A 65 -1.45 16.59 -9.27
CA ILE A 65 -2.21 16.61 -10.51
C ILE A 65 -3.57 17.25 -10.29
N SER A 66 -4.22 16.90 -9.21
CA SER A 66 -5.53 17.48 -8.90
C SER A 66 -5.47 18.99 -8.71
N LYS A 67 -4.35 19.47 -8.25
CA LYS A 67 -4.18 20.87 -7.98
C LYS A 67 -4.05 21.70 -9.24
N TRP A 68 -3.60 21.11 -10.30
CA TRP A 68 -3.41 21.81 -11.56
C TRP A 68 -4.61 21.68 -12.46
#